data_294da4c9149237c7fd237f76534b63ed
#
_entry.id   294da4c9149237c7fd237f76534b63ed
#
_cell.length_a   1.000
_cell.length_b   1.000
_cell.length_c   1.000
_cell.angle_alpha   90.00
_cell.angle_beta   90.00
_cell.angle_gamma   90.00
#
_symmetry.space_group_name_H-M   'P 1'
#
loop_
_entity.id
_entity.type
_entity.pdbx_description
1 polymer ?
#
loop_
_entity_poly.entity_id
_entity_poly.type
_entity_poly.pdbx_seq_one_letter_code
_entity_poly.pdbx_strand_id
1 'polypeptide(L)'
;MGGTLCKIGSPLLSFLLCSLCTPLQDSPNAICYMDENINCYYNENCGGLSSRATSVTDDQLASGEVAYLLNGDYSVINWYQNVDKGEKDKLPTLNSEHYKVYKGESQYTNDIDKHIHMYANGVCNVCNKVCIHEKYENGICVECNSIEEPQLVDDYYEIGNYGNLVWFQQYVDAGNVNINAKLTTNIVANENLLDSSGNVQGTPKYNWIPIGKVYSNESNSYNGIFDGDGYSISGLYANGTGESLGFFSQVYKCTIKNLSIVDSYFGESSCYYVGSFVGNGSGNIENCYSNATIVGEYYCGGIVGETYCTISNCLYNGKITAKGSSNAIASDTYNYGTITNCYYNENCGLSSSRATSVTDDQLSSGEVAYLLNSDQSAINWYQNVDRGEKDNVPTLNSEHYTVYKNNNGYTNILLGDVNDDGKVDRKDAVLILKNISGISLDKFSTENADYKGDGAINSLDVIAIMKNL
;
A
#
# COMPACT_ATOMS: atom_id res chain seq x y z
N MET A 1 -21.06 -30.53 -37.24
CA MET A 1 -20.87 -31.33 -36.01
C MET A 1 -19.91 -30.55 -35.13
N GLY A 2 -20.43 -29.82 -34.16
CA GLY A 2 -19.61 -29.07 -33.21
C GLY A 2 -19.12 -29.98 -32.09
N GLY A 3 -17.82 -30.21 -32.03
CA GLY A 3 -17.21 -30.94 -30.91
C GLY A 3 -16.86 -29.98 -29.75
N THR A 4 -17.17 -30.36 -28.54
CA THR A 4 -16.81 -29.65 -27.32
C THR A 4 -15.43 -30.10 -26.87
N LEU A 5 -14.51 -29.15 -26.56
CA LEU A 5 -13.14 -29.42 -26.15
C LEU A 5 -13.00 -29.12 -24.66
N CYS A 6 -12.58 -30.08 -23.84
CA CYS A 6 -12.43 -29.92 -22.39
C CYS A 6 -11.09 -30.47 -21.89
N LYS A 7 -10.44 -29.73 -20.95
CA LYS A 7 -9.30 -30.22 -20.17
C LYS A 7 -9.73 -30.44 -18.71
N ILE A 8 -9.52 -31.64 -18.18
CA ILE A 8 -9.76 -31.96 -16.77
C ILE A 8 -8.41 -32.00 -16.05
N GLY A 9 -8.25 -31.15 -15.05
CA GLY A 9 -7.01 -31.04 -14.26
C GLY A 9 -6.88 -32.13 -13.20
N SER A 10 -6.08 -33.15 -13.47
CA SER A 10 -5.37 -33.99 -12.52
C SER A 10 -4.38 -34.89 -13.27
N PRO A 11 -3.19 -35.27 -12.75
CA PRO A 11 -2.14 -35.90 -13.53
C PRO A 11 -2.37 -37.36 -13.91
N LEU A 12 -3.54 -37.93 -13.71
CA LEU A 12 -3.87 -39.32 -14.13
C LEU A 12 -5.34 -39.41 -14.47
N LEU A 13 -5.60 -39.72 -15.72
CA LEU A 13 -6.84 -40.22 -16.36
C LEU A 13 -7.84 -39.20 -16.96
N SER A 14 -8.01 -39.43 -18.21
CA SER A 14 -9.20 -39.43 -19.06
C SER A 14 -9.42 -38.20 -19.90
N PHE A 15 -8.98 -38.33 -21.13
CA PHE A 15 -9.49 -37.61 -22.26
C PHE A 15 -10.92 -38.08 -22.58
N LEU A 16 -11.90 -37.21 -22.48
CA LEU A 16 -13.21 -37.43 -23.05
C LEU A 16 -13.45 -36.41 -24.16
N LEU A 17 -13.31 -36.87 -25.42
CA LEU A 17 -13.92 -36.22 -26.55
C LEU A 17 -15.44 -36.41 -26.44
N CYS A 18 -16.18 -35.38 -26.05
CA CYS A 18 -17.63 -35.47 -26.16
C CYS A 18 -18.05 -35.21 -27.61
N SER A 19 -18.05 -36.22 -28.43
CA SER A 19 -18.54 -36.18 -29.82
C SER A 19 -20.05 -36.46 -29.95
N LEU A 20 -20.80 -36.45 -28.88
CA LEU A 20 -22.24 -36.70 -28.85
C LEU A 20 -22.94 -35.78 -27.84
N CYS A 21 -23.15 -34.51 -28.21
CA CYS A 21 -24.26 -33.74 -27.66
C CYS A 21 -25.50 -33.97 -28.55
N THR A 22 -26.24 -35.04 -28.29
CA THR A 22 -27.67 -35.04 -28.58
C THR A 22 -28.33 -34.27 -27.45
N PRO A 23 -29.22 -33.30 -27.75
CA PRO A 23 -29.96 -32.62 -26.68
C PRO A 23 -30.85 -33.67 -26.01
N LEU A 24 -30.58 -33.98 -24.75
CA LEU A 24 -31.57 -34.49 -23.84
C LEU A 24 -32.61 -33.40 -23.63
N GLN A 25 -33.85 -33.70 -23.88
CA GLN A 25 -34.98 -32.79 -24.07
C GLN A 25 -35.31 -31.91 -22.81
N ASP A 26 -34.58 -31.99 -21.70
CA ASP A 26 -34.89 -31.34 -20.44
C ASP A 26 -33.75 -30.58 -19.76
N SER A 27 -32.58 -30.39 -20.40
CA SER A 27 -31.53 -29.53 -19.81
C SER A 27 -30.54 -29.03 -20.90
N PRO A 28 -30.61 -27.74 -21.28
CA PRO A 28 -29.81 -27.19 -22.38
C PRO A 28 -28.41 -26.73 -21.94
N ASN A 29 -27.62 -27.58 -21.34
CA ASN A 29 -26.21 -27.26 -21.02
C ASN A 29 -25.25 -27.82 -22.07
N ALA A 30 -24.39 -26.99 -22.61
CA ALA A 30 -23.41 -27.33 -23.64
C ALA A 30 -22.30 -28.27 -23.15
N ILE A 31 -22.11 -28.41 -21.82
CA ILE A 31 -21.05 -29.22 -21.17
C ILE A 31 -21.59 -29.88 -19.89
N CYS A 32 -21.12 -31.11 -19.61
CA CYS A 32 -21.59 -31.98 -18.54
C CYS A 32 -21.54 -31.42 -17.10
N TYR A 33 -22.42 -31.97 -16.25
CA TYR A 33 -22.49 -31.77 -14.80
C TYR A 33 -21.27 -32.35 -14.09
N MET A 34 -20.25 -31.51 -13.82
CA MET A 34 -19.14 -31.81 -12.92
C MET A 34 -18.82 -30.56 -12.09
N ASP A 35 -18.36 -30.73 -10.84
CA ASP A 35 -18.24 -29.66 -9.86
C ASP A 35 -17.10 -28.65 -10.13
N GLU A 36 -16.16 -28.93 -11.01
CA GLU A 36 -15.08 -28.01 -11.40
C GLU A 36 -14.81 -28.09 -12.91
N ASN A 37 -15.11 -27.02 -13.66
CA ASN A 37 -14.77 -26.88 -15.08
C ASN A 37 -13.66 -25.84 -15.25
N ILE A 38 -12.41 -26.28 -15.31
CA ILE A 38 -11.24 -25.45 -15.55
C ILE A 38 -10.86 -25.56 -17.03
N ASN A 39 -10.76 -24.41 -17.74
CA ASN A 39 -10.38 -24.34 -19.17
C ASN A 39 -11.27 -25.18 -20.11
N CYS A 40 -12.58 -25.07 -19.98
CA CYS A 40 -13.55 -25.70 -20.87
C CYS A 40 -14.13 -24.65 -21.84
N TYR A 41 -14.16 -25.00 -23.12
CA TYR A 41 -14.62 -24.09 -24.19
C TYR A 41 -15.66 -24.78 -25.05
N TYR A 42 -16.66 -24.03 -25.53
CA TYR A 42 -17.67 -24.51 -26.45
C TYR A 42 -17.92 -23.50 -27.57
N ASN A 43 -18.23 -23.98 -28.78
CA ASN A 43 -18.56 -23.11 -29.90
C ASN A 43 -19.91 -22.42 -29.63
N GLU A 44 -20.00 -21.10 -29.81
CA GLU A 44 -21.21 -20.31 -29.64
C GLU A 44 -22.40 -20.81 -30.48
N ASN A 45 -22.13 -21.46 -31.64
CA ASN A 45 -23.12 -21.99 -32.55
C ASN A 45 -23.57 -23.43 -32.20
N CYS A 46 -23.17 -24.00 -31.06
CA CYS A 46 -23.53 -25.38 -30.68
C CYS A 46 -25.00 -25.57 -30.27
N GLY A 47 -25.76 -24.48 -30.09
CA GLY A 47 -27.19 -24.53 -29.75
C GLY A 47 -27.48 -24.69 -28.25
N GLY A 48 -26.48 -24.72 -27.38
CA GLY A 48 -26.60 -24.78 -25.91
C GLY A 48 -25.77 -23.69 -25.25
N LEU A 49 -26.12 -23.34 -23.99
CA LEU A 49 -25.39 -22.42 -23.13
C LEU A 49 -24.79 -23.15 -21.94
N SER A 50 -23.64 -22.68 -21.44
CA SER A 50 -23.04 -23.16 -20.19
C SER A 50 -22.63 -21.98 -19.34
N SER A 51 -23.02 -21.97 -18.06
CA SER A 51 -22.54 -21.00 -17.09
C SER A 51 -21.13 -21.31 -16.53
N ARG A 52 -20.59 -22.48 -16.89
CA ARG A 52 -19.32 -23.02 -16.36
C ARG A 52 -18.23 -23.21 -17.40
N ALA A 53 -18.48 -22.83 -18.65
CA ALA A 53 -17.52 -22.94 -19.74
C ALA A 53 -17.57 -21.68 -20.60
N THR A 54 -16.46 -21.36 -21.27
CA THR A 54 -16.33 -20.16 -22.08
C THR A 54 -16.85 -20.41 -23.50
N SER A 55 -17.77 -19.57 -23.97
CA SER A 55 -18.22 -19.54 -25.37
C SER A 55 -17.12 -18.97 -26.26
N VAL A 56 -16.85 -19.60 -27.41
CA VAL A 56 -15.86 -19.17 -28.40
C VAL A 56 -16.44 -19.18 -29.79
N THR A 57 -15.97 -18.26 -30.64
CA THR A 57 -16.35 -18.12 -32.04
C THR A 57 -15.58 -19.09 -32.93
N ASP A 58 -16.04 -19.27 -34.19
CA ASP A 58 -15.31 -20.02 -35.20
C ASP A 58 -13.95 -19.39 -35.53
N ASP A 59 -13.85 -18.06 -35.49
CA ASP A 59 -12.59 -17.34 -35.70
C ASP A 59 -11.58 -17.59 -34.56
N GLN A 60 -12.02 -17.60 -33.32
CA GLN A 60 -11.17 -17.95 -32.16
C GLN A 60 -10.70 -19.40 -32.24
N LEU A 61 -11.56 -20.33 -32.66
CA LEU A 61 -11.17 -21.71 -32.88
C LEU A 61 -10.12 -21.84 -34.00
N ALA A 62 -10.28 -21.12 -35.09
CA ALA A 62 -9.37 -21.18 -36.24
C ALA A 62 -8.06 -20.40 -36.05
N SER A 63 -8.03 -19.44 -35.12
CA SER A 63 -6.85 -18.57 -34.86
C SER A 63 -5.71 -19.25 -34.09
N GLY A 64 -6.00 -20.37 -33.41
CA GLY A 64 -5.09 -21.01 -32.47
C GLY A 64 -5.29 -20.60 -31.04
N GLU A 65 -6.11 -19.59 -30.76
CA GLU A 65 -6.38 -19.09 -29.42
C GLU A 65 -6.83 -20.20 -28.47
N VAL A 66 -7.80 -21.00 -28.92
CA VAL A 66 -8.37 -22.05 -28.09
C VAL A 66 -7.36 -23.20 -27.84
N ALA A 67 -6.52 -23.57 -28.81
CA ALA A 67 -5.44 -24.52 -28.60
C ALA A 67 -4.43 -24.03 -27.55
N TYR A 68 -4.09 -22.73 -27.63
CA TYR A 68 -3.21 -22.10 -26.66
C TYR A 68 -3.82 -22.10 -25.25
N LEU A 69 -5.05 -21.64 -25.09
CA LEU A 69 -5.75 -21.56 -23.78
C LEU A 69 -5.97 -22.93 -23.14
N LEU A 70 -6.22 -23.98 -23.94
CA LEU A 70 -6.39 -25.35 -23.46
C LEU A 70 -5.09 -25.95 -22.89
N ASN A 71 -3.93 -25.48 -23.31
CA ASN A 71 -2.63 -25.88 -22.76
C ASN A 71 -2.28 -25.18 -21.43
N GLY A 72 -3.03 -24.14 -21.03
CA GLY A 72 -2.85 -23.46 -19.75
C GLY A 72 -1.45 -22.84 -19.60
N ASP A 73 -0.73 -23.26 -18.56
CA ASP A 73 0.62 -22.74 -18.22
C ASP A 73 1.76 -23.30 -19.08
N TYR A 74 1.44 -24.11 -20.09
CA TYR A 74 2.40 -24.77 -20.98
C TYR A 74 3.35 -25.78 -20.32
N SER A 75 3.13 -26.14 -19.09
CA SER A 75 3.91 -27.20 -18.43
C SER A 75 3.74 -28.57 -19.14
N VAL A 76 2.56 -28.79 -19.72
CA VAL A 76 2.27 -29.98 -20.53
C VAL A 76 1.48 -29.56 -21.78
N ILE A 77 1.99 -29.85 -22.97
CA ILE A 77 1.33 -29.59 -24.24
C ILE A 77 0.53 -30.81 -24.67
N ASN A 78 -0.78 -30.66 -24.74
CA ASN A 78 -1.71 -31.70 -25.21
C ASN A 78 -2.49 -31.28 -26.44
N TRP A 79 -2.60 -29.98 -26.69
CA TRP A 79 -3.39 -29.42 -27.77
C TRP A 79 -2.50 -28.74 -28.81
N TYR A 80 -2.70 -29.10 -30.06
CA TYR A 80 -1.93 -28.68 -31.23
C TYR A 80 -2.86 -28.06 -32.25
N GLN A 81 -2.33 -27.24 -33.14
CA GLN A 81 -3.06 -26.67 -34.27
C GLN A 81 -2.08 -26.04 -35.26
N ASN A 82 -2.22 -26.31 -36.54
CA ASN A 82 -1.47 -25.61 -37.58
C ASN A 82 -2.12 -24.26 -37.83
N VAL A 83 -1.48 -23.17 -37.42
CA VAL A 83 -1.98 -21.81 -37.54
C VAL A 83 -1.32 -21.09 -38.72
N ASP A 84 0.01 -21.11 -38.76
CA ASP A 84 0.85 -20.46 -39.78
C ASP A 84 1.96 -21.36 -40.34
N LYS A 85 2.05 -22.61 -39.88
CA LYS A 85 2.90 -23.67 -40.45
C LYS A 85 2.06 -24.86 -40.90
N GLY A 86 2.38 -25.43 -42.07
CA GLY A 86 1.64 -26.56 -42.62
C GLY A 86 0.26 -26.19 -43.21
N GLU A 87 -0.59 -27.19 -43.40
CA GLU A 87 -1.99 -26.98 -43.79
C GLU A 87 -2.78 -26.44 -42.60
N LYS A 88 -3.46 -25.32 -42.79
CA LYS A 88 -4.11 -24.59 -41.70
C LYS A 88 -5.32 -25.36 -41.16
N ASP A 89 -5.32 -25.56 -39.86
CA ASP A 89 -6.42 -26.20 -39.14
C ASP A 89 -7.53 -25.19 -38.80
N LYS A 90 -8.77 -25.67 -38.79
CA LYS A 90 -9.92 -24.90 -38.30
C LYS A 90 -10.20 -25.10 -36.83
N LEU A 91 -9.67 -26.15 -36.25
CA LEU A 91 -9.93 -26.55 -34.85
C LEU A 91 -8.66 -27.08 -34.18
N PRO A 92 -8.51 -26.91 -32.85
CA PRO A 92 -7.51 -27.59 -32.08
C PRO A 92 -7.62 -29.12 -32.15
N THR A 93 -6.47 -29.79 -32.10
CA THR A 93 -6.39 -31.27 -32.16
C THR A 93 -5.47 -31.82 -31.04
N LEU A 94 -5.68 -33.06 -30.65
CA LEU A 94 -4.78 -33.80 -29.75
C LEU A 94 -3.64 -34.52 -30.51
N ASN A 95 -3.64 -34.42 -31.86
CA ASN A 95 -2.62 -35.06 -32.69
C ASN A 95 -1.30 -34.25 -32.66
N SER A 96 -0.27 -34.83 -32.05
CA SER A 96 1.07 -34.23 -31.90
C SER A 96 1.88 -34.12 -33.21
N GLU A 97 1.35 -34.59 -34.34
CA GLU A 97 1.93 -34.33 -35.65
C GLU A 97 1.67 -32.90 -36.13
N HIS A 98 0.65 -32.22 -35.57
CA HIS A 98 0.41 -30.80 -35.76
C HIS A 98 1.34 -29.94 -34.88
N TYR A 99 1.46 -28.66 -35.22
CA TYR A 99 2.38 -27.78 -34.51
C TYR A 99 1.81 -27.29 -33.17
N LYS A 100 2.70 -27.03 -32.22
CA LYS A 100 2.38 -26.30 -31.00
C LYS A 100 1.95 -24.87 -31.38
N VAL A 101 1.06 -24.30 -30.59
CA VAL A 101 0.59 -22.92 -30.78
C VAL A 101 1.15 -22.05 -29.66
N TYR A 102 1.73 -20.92 -30.00
CA TYR A 102 2.29 -19.92 -29.11
C TYR A 102 1.54 -18.60 -29.25
N LYS A 103 1.49 -17.82 -28.19
CA LYS A 103 0.96 -16.46 -28.24
C LYS A 103 2.05 -15.51 -28.72
N GLY A 104 1.85 -14.84 -29.85
CA GLY A 104 2.69 -13.75 -30.35
C GLY A 104 2.12 -12.38 -29.97
N GLU A 105 2.80 -11.31 -30.36
CA GLU A 105 2.40 -9.93 -30.02
C GLU A 105 1.01 -9.53 -30.53
N SER A 106 0.66 -9.94 -31.76
CA SER A 106 -0.60 -9.56 -32.39
C SER A 106 -1.50 -10.73 -32.72
N GLN A 107 -0.96 -11.95 -32.77
CA GLN A 107 -1.70 -13.16 -33.17
C GLN A 107 -1.05 -14.41 -32.59
N TYR A 108 -1.77 -15.55 -32.68
CA TYR A 108 -1.21 -16.85 -32.33
C TYR A 108 -0.37 -17.38 -33.50
N THR A 109 0.71 -18.12 -33.16
CA THR A 109 1.73 -18.57 -34.13
C THR A 109 2.25 -19.96 -33.78
N ASN A 110 2.75 -20.70 -34.78
CA ASN A 110 3.52 -21.92 -34.58
C ASN A 110 5.03 -21.67 -34.52
N ASP A 111 5.46 -20.43 -34.60
CA ASP A 111 6.85 -20.02 -34.54
C ASP A 111 7.27 -19.66 -33.10
N ILE A 112 8.13 -20.49 -32.54
CA ILE A 112 8.62 -20.29 -31.16
C ILE A 112 9.42 -18.98 -31.00
N ASP A 113 10.06 -18.50 -32.07
CA ASP A 113 10.87 -17.28 -32.02
C ASP A 113 10.01 -15.99 -32.00
N LYS A 114 8.72 -16.12 -32.25
CA LYS A 114 7.74 -15.02 -32.25
C LYS A 114 6.84 -15.01 -31.03
N HIS A 115 7.05 -15.90 -30.06
CA HIS A 115 6.19 -15.95 -28.87
C HIS A 115 6.48 -14.81 -27.89
N ILE A 116 5.45 -14.37 -27.18
CA ILE A 116 5.63 -13.53 -26.00
C ILE A 116 6.17 -14.39 -24.86
N HIS A 117 7.23 -13.93 -24.22
CA HIS A 117 7.76 -14.62 -23.06
C HIS A 117 6.77 -14.61 -21.89
N MET A 118 6.41 -15.79 -21.40
CA MET A 118 5.66 -15.96 -20.16
C MET A 118 6.58 -16.56 -19.11
N TYR A 119 6.93 -15.75 -18.11
CA TYR A 119 7.87 -16.14 -17.09
C TYR A 119 7.16 -16.73 -15.86
N ALA A 120 7.65 -17.88 -15.38
CA ALA A 120 7.37 -18.41 -14.07
C ALA A 120 8.69 -18.54 -13.31
N ASN A 121 8.79 -17.95 -12.14
CA ASN A 121 10.02 -17.88 -11.36
C ASN A 121 11.22 -17.35 -12.16
N GLY A 122 11.01 -16.32 -12.97
CA GLY A 122 12.03 -15.68 -13.79
C GLY A 122 12.48 -16.49 -15.03
N VAL A 123 11.85 -17.64 -15.32
CA VAL A 123 12.15 -18.48 -16.48
C VAL A 123 10.94 -18.59 -17.39
N CYS A 124 11.11 -18.36 -18.69
CA CYS A 124 10.03 -18.52 -19.66
C CYS A 124 9.60 -19.98 -19.77
N ASN A 125 8.34 -20.25 -19.54
CA ASN A 125 7.76 -21.60 -19.59
C ASN A 125 7.82 -22.25 -20.98
N VAL A 126 8.02 -21.45 -22.02
CA VAL A 126 8.00 -21.90 -23.43
C VAL A 126 9.39 -22.22 -23.96
N CYS A 127 10.35 -21.31 -23.79
CA CYS A 127 11.70 -21.42 -24.37
C CYS A 127 12.84 -21.54 -23.34
N ASN A 128 12.52 -21.55 -22.05
CA ASN A 128 13.46 -21.59 -20.95
C ASN A 128 14.42 -20.36 -20.89
N LYS A 129 14.12 -19.26 -21.59
CA LYS A 129 14.89 -18.02 -21.48
C LYS A 129 14.72 -17.47 -20.05
N VAL A 130 15.84 -17.15 -19.43
CA VAL A 130 15.85 -16.49 -18.11
C VAL A 130 15.59 -15.00 -18.33
N CYS A 131 14.70 -14.41 -17.51
CA CYS A 131 14.50 -12.98 -17.48
C CYS A 131 15.73 -12.31 -16.87
N ILE A 132 16.28 -11.33 -17.57
CA ILE A 132 17.47 -10.58 -17.12
C ILE A 132 17.13 -9.33 -16.32
N HIS A 133 15.84 -9.12 -16.06
CA HIS A 133 15.30 -8.04 -15.20
C HIS A 133 15.79 -6.64 -15.60
N GLU A 134 15.81 -6.33 -16.90
CA GLU A 134 16.31 -5.04 -17.41
C GLU A 134 15.41 -3.87 -17.06
N LYS A 135 14.12 -4.11 -16.85
CA LYS A 135 13.15 -3.05 -16.63
C LYS A 135 12.21 -3.34 -15.45
N TYR A 136 12.27 -2.46 -14.47
CA TYR A 136 11.34 -2.44 -13.35
C TYR A 136 10.38 -1.26 -13.44
N GLU A 137 9.15 -1.47 -13.03
CA GLU A 137 8.15 -0.44 -12.75
C GLU A 137 7.75 -0.59 -11.28
N ASN A 138 8.01 0.46 -10.49
CA ASN A 138 7.76 0.46 -9.04
C ASN A 138 8.34 -0.78 -8.30
N GLY A 139 9.55 -1.22 -8.69
CA GLY A 139 10.23 -2.38 -8.10
C GLY A 139 9.72 -3.75 -8.53
N ILE A 140 8.84 -3.80 -9.55
CA ILE A 140 8.31 -5.05 -10.13
C ILE A 140 8.79 -5.14 -11.59
N CYS A 141 9.43 -6.25 -11.94
CA CYS A 141 9.89 -6.48 -13.30
C CYS A 141 8.70 -6.57 -14.26
N VAL A 142 8.69 -5.71 -15.30
CA VAL A 142 7.57 -5.63 -16.26
C VAL A 142 7.41 -6.87 -17.13
N GLU A 143 8.46 -7.70 -17.25
CA GLU A 143 8.44 -8.91 -18.06
C GLU A 143 8.01 -10.15 -17.28
N CYS A 144 8.58 -10.36 -16.07
CA CYS A 144 8.40 -11.62 -15.33
C CYS A 144 7.71 -11.45 -13.98
N ASN A 145 7.36 -10.22 -13.59
CA ASN A 145 6.78 -9.86 -12.29
C ASN A 145 7.66 -10.22 -11.07
N SER A 146 8.96 -10.50 -11.29
CA SER A 146 9.90 -10.65 -10.18
C SER A 146 10.02 -9.33 -9.41
N ILE A 147 10.19 -9.44 -8.11
CA ILE A 147 10.21 -8.33 -7.18
C ILE A 147 11.66 -7.95 -6.88
N GLU A 148 11.93 -6.64 -6.84
CA GLU A 148 13.24 -6.12 -6.48
C GLU A 148 13.51 -6.31 -4.98
N GLU A 149 14.64 -6.93 -4.65
CA GLU A 149 15.10 -7.09 -3.27
C GLU A 149 15.66 -5.76 -2.75
N PRO A 150 15.23 -5.28 -1.56
CA PRO A 150 15.79 -4.08 -0.95
C PRO A 150 17.22 -4.31 -0.45
N GLN A 151 18.02 -3.25 -0.41
CA GLN A 151 19.37 -3.32 0.15
C GLN A 151 19.32 -3.38 1.68
N LEU A 152 20.22 -4.16 2.29
CA LEU A 152 20.42 -4.19 3.73
C LEU A 152 21.58 -3.25 4.09
N VAL A 153 21.27 -2.17 4.84
CA VAL A 153 22.24 -1.16 5.27
C VAL A 153 22.07 -0.94 6.78
N ASP A 154 23.14 -1.05 7.54
CA ASP A 154 23.14 -0.84 9.00
C ASP A 154 21.99 -1.56 9.75
N ASP A 155 21.80 -2.85 9.43
CA ASP A 155 20.72 -3.72 9.96
C ASP A 155 19.28 -3.32 9.58
N TYR A 156 19.10 -2.43 8.60
CA TYR A 156 17.79 -2.05 8.05
C TYR A 156 17.69 -2.40 6.56
N TYR A 157 16.61 -3.03 6.16
CA TYR A 157 16.23 -3.13 4.75
C TYR A 157 15.71 -1.77 4.26
N GLU A 158 16.35 -1.19 3.26
CA GLU A 158 15.99 0.11 2.68
C GLU A 158 14.87 -0.04 1.65
N ILE A 159 13.67 0.41 2.00
CA ILE A 159 12.47 0.29 1.18
C ILE A 159 12.32 1.58 0.35
N GLY A 160 12.62 1.50 -0.94
CA GLY A 160 12.60 2.63 -1.88
C GLY A 160 11.48 2.57 -2.93
N ASN A 161 10.71 1.48 -3.00
CA ASN A 161 9.61 1.31 -3.95
C ASN A 161 8.61 0.24 -3.47
N TYR A 162 7.48 0.09 -4.19
CA TYR A 162 6.45 -0.88 -3.81
C TYR A 162 6.93 -2.34 -3.92
N GLY A 163 7.78 -2.67 -4.90
CA GLY A 163 8.37 -4.00 -5.02
C GLY A 163 9.20 -4.36 -3.78
N ASN A 164 10.07 -3.45 -3.30
CA ASN A 164 10.82 -3.66 -2.05
C ASN A 164 9.88 -3.92 -0.86
N LEU A 165 8.75 -3.19 -0.80
CA LEU A 165 7.75 -3.37 0.27
C LEU A 165 7.09 -4.75 0.19
N VAL A 166 6.75 -5.22 -1.01
CA VAL A 166 6.19 -6.56 -1.24
C VAL A 166 7.24 -7.65 -0.94
N TRP A 167 8.52 -7.42 -1.31
CA TRP A 167 9.59 -8.34 -0.94
C TRP A 167 9.71 -8.47 0.58
N PHE A 168 9.72 -7.34 1.29
CA PHE A 168 9.78 -7.32 2.75
C PHE A 168 8.60 -8.08 3.38
N GLN A 169 7.39 -7.86 2.88
CA GLN A 169 6.19 -8.59 3.32
C GLN A 169 6.38 -10.11 3.15
N GLN A 170 6.81 -10.57 1.97
CA GLN A 170 7.02 -11.99 1.69
C GLN A 170 8.15 -12.59 2.56
N TYR A 171 9.22 -11.83 2.78
CA TYR A 171 10.35 -12.28 3.57
C TYR A 171 10.02 -12.41 5.06
N VAL A 172 9.24 -11.50 5.62
CA VAL A 172 8.68 -11.64 6.97
C VAL A 172 7.76 -12.85 7.07
N ASP A 173 6.86 -13.04 6.10
CA ASP A 173 5.91 -14.16 6.07
C ASP A 173 6.58 -15.53 5.85
N ALA A 174 7.82 -15.54 5.35
CA ALA A 174 8.66 -16.72 5.28
C ALA A 174 9.30 -17.11 6.64
N GLY A 175 9.07 -16.29 7.70
CA GLY A 175 9.53 -16.57 9.06
C GLY A 175 10.66 -15.64 9.55
N ASN A 176 11.08 -14.65 8.76
CA ASN A 176 12.12 -13.68 9.15
C ASN A 176 11.48 -12.49 9.90
N VAL A 177 10.86 -12.76 11.04
CA VAL A 177 9.98 -11.82 11.74
C VAL A 177 10.69 -10.72 12.53
N ASN A 178 12.01 -10.85 12.77
CA ASN A 178 12.81 -9.96 13.61
C ASN A 178 13.75 -9.03 12.81
N ILE A 179 13.42 -8.78 11.57
CA ILE A 179 14.18 -7.89 10.67
C ILE A 179 13.68 -6.45 10.78
N ASN A 180 14.58 -5.50 10.54
CA ASN A 180 14.23 -4.09 10.54
C ASN A 180 14.10 -3.57 9.10
N ALA A 181 13.24 -2.58 8.92
CA ALA A 181 13.11 -1.86 7.66
C ALA A 181 12.98 -0.35 7.89
N LYS A 182 13.41 0.41 6.88
CA LYS A 182 13.29 1.85 6.87
C LYS A 182 12.89 2.33 5.46
N LEU A 183 11.99 3.29 5.38
CA LEU A 183 11.69 3.95 4.10
C LEU A 183 12.82 4.89 3.71
N THR A 184 13.07 5.02 2.41
CA THR A 184 14.04 5.97 1.84
C THR A 184 13.37 7.01 0.94
N THR A 185 12.08 6.85 0.68
CA THR A 185 11.22 7.78 -0.08
C THR A 185 9.74 7.46 0.17
N ASN A 186 8.85 8.30 -0.33
CA ASN A 186 7.43 8.02 -0.36
C ASN A 186 7.12 6.85 -1.31
N ILE A 187 6.30 5.91 -0.86
CA ILE A 187 5.89 4.73 -1.64
C ILE A 187 4.45 4.91 -2.11
N VAL A 188 4.20 4.66 -3.38
CA VAL A 188 2.85 4.67 -3.95
C VAL A 188 2.51 3.28 -4.48
N ALA A 189 1.55 2.59 -3.86
CA ALA A 189 1.03 1.32 -4.34
C ALA A 189 -0.03 1.54 -5.44
N ASN A 190 -1.10 2.25 -5.12
CA ASN A 190 -2.13 2.66 -6.06
C ASN A 190 -2.31 4.18 -5.99
N GLU A 191 -2.31 4.84 -7.15
CA GLU A 191 -2.52 6.29 -7.21
C GLU A 191 -4.00 6.63 -7.07
N ASN A 192 -4.30 7.69 -6.27
CA ASN A 192 -5.65 8.22 -6.10
C ASN A 192 -6.68 7.12 -5.76
N LEU A 193 -6.36 6.28 -4.78
CA LEU A 193 -7.21 5.13 -4.41
C LEU A 193 -8.56 5.57 -3.87
N LEU A 194 -8.60 6.65 -3.08
CA LEU A 194 -9.82 7.11 -2.42
C LEU A 194 -10.35 8.41 -3.05
N ASP A 195 -11.67 8.56 -3.07
CA ASP A 195 -12.33 9.84 -3.31
C ASP A 195 -12.32 10.71 -2.03
N SER A 196 -12.80 11.96 -2.14
CA SER A 196 -12.89 12.89 -1.01
C SER A 196 -13.83 12.42 0.12
N SER A 197 -14.66 11.42 -0.13
CA SER A 197 -15.53 10.79 0.87
C SER A 197 -14.92 9.54 1.50
N GLY A 198 -13.72 9.12 1.04
CA GLY A 198 -13.03 7.94 1.50
C GLY A 198 -13.48 6.63 0.83
N ASN A 199 -14.17 6.69 -0.31
CA ASN A 199 -14.56 5.50 -1.06
C ASN A 199 -13.48 5.14 -2.09
N VAL A 200 -13.30 3.83 -2.33
CA VAL A 200 -12.35 3.34 -3.34
C VAL A 200 -12.81 3.74 -4.74
N GLN A 201 -11.91 4.33 -5.51
CA GLN A 201 -12.13 4.72 -6.89
C GLN A 201 -11.59 3.66 -7.86
N GLY A 202 -12.41 3.26 -8.82
CA GLY A 202 -12.00 2.32 -9.87
C GLY A 202 -11.62 0.94 -9.34
N THR A 203 -10.70 0.28 -10.07
CA THR A 203 -10.16 -1.03 -9.68
C THR A 203 -8.69 -0.88 -9.29
N PRO A 204 -8.32 -1.18 -8.03
CA PRO A 204 -6.93 -1.13 -7.59
C PRO A 204 -6.03 -2.04 -8.44
N LYS A 205 -4.87 -1.54 -8.84
CA LYS A 205 -3.86 -2.31 -9.60
C LYS A 205 -3.23 -3.38 -8.72
N TYR A 206 -2.98 -3.03 -7.45
CA TYR A 206 -2.33 -3.90 -6.49
C TYR A 206 -3.19 -4.08 -5.23
N ASN A 207 -3.36 -5.33 -4.83
CA ASN A 207 -3.93 -5.68 -3.53
C ASN A 207 -2.79 -5.78 -2.51
N TRP A 208 -2.96 -5.17 -1.34
CA TRP A 208 -2.02 -5.29 -0.25
C TRP A 208 -2.33 -6.55 0.58
N ILE A 209 -1.32 -7.37 0.79
CA ILE A 209 -1.37 -8.49 1.74
C ILE A 209 -0.69 -8.01 3.02
N PRO A 210 -1.42 -7.90 4.15
CA PRO A 210 -0.83 -7.42 5.40
C PRO A 210 0.38 -8.25 5.85
N ILE A 211 1.42 -7.57 6.34
CA ILE A 211 2.64 -8.20 6.84
C ILE A 211 2.35 -8.98 8.12
N GLY A 212 2.91 -10.19 8.24
CA GLY A 212 2.74 -11.06 9.38
C GLY A 212 1.45 -11.89 9.28
N LYS A 213 1.57 -13.20 9.47
CA LYS A 213 0.43 -14.12 9.37
C LYS A 213 -0.31 -14.19 10.68
N VAL A 214 -1.65 -14.26 10.61
CA VAL A 214 -2.49 -14.60 11.75
C VAL A 214 -2.29 -16.10 12.06
N TYR A 215 -1.42 -16.40 12.99
CA TYR A 215 -1.26 -17.74 13.53
C TYR A 215 -1.47 -17.74 15.03
N SER A 216 -1.89 -18.86 15.58
CA SER A 216 -2.05 -19.09 17.00
C SER A 216 -0.75 -18.99 17.83
N ASN A 217 0.39 -18.72 17.20
CA ASN A 217 1.71 -18.65 17.83
C ASN A 217 2.34 -17.27 17.59
N GLU A 218 2.71 -16.57 18.67
CA GLU A 218 3.46 -15.29 18.68
C GLU A 218 4.78 -15.36 17.89
N SER A 219 5.32 -16.54 17.64
CA SER A 219 6.59 -16.76 16.92
C SER A 219 6.57 -16.37 15.44
N ASN A 220 5.40 -16.15 14.86
CA ASN A 220 5.25 -15.76 13.44
C ASN A 220 4.74 -14.32 13.25
N SER A 221 4.58 -13.59 14.36
CA SER A 221 4.22 -12.17 14.32
C SER A 221 5.45 -11.30 14.14
N TYR A 222 5.34 -10.25 13.34
CA TYR A 222 6.44 -9.31 13.15
C TYR A 222 6.86 -8.67 14.50
N ASN A 223 8.17 -8.66 14.77
CA ASN A 223 8.75 -8.15 16.02
C ASN A 223 9.99 -7.25 15.81
N GLY A 224 10.23 -6.79 14.59
CA GLY A 224 11.30 -5.86 14.26
C GLY A 224 10.93 -4.39 14.43
N ILE A 225 11.77 -3.52 13.86
CA ILE A 225 11.55 -2.08 13.77
C ILE A 225 11.20 -1.73 12.34
N PHE A 226 10.08 -1.02 12.15
CA PHE A 226 9.72 -0.40 10.87
C PHE A 226 9.73 1.13 11.06
N ASP A 227 10.70 1.80 10.44
CA ASP A 227 10.88 3.24 10.52
C ASP A 227 10.47 3.89 9.19
N GLY A 228 9.45 4.73 9.22
CA GLY A 228 9.02 5.50 8.05
C GLY A 228 9.97 6.65 7.71
N ASP A 229 10.86 7.04 8.61
CA ASP A 229 11.82 8.15 8.45
C ASP A 229 11.18 9.46 7.96
N GLY A 230 9.90 9.68 8.31
CA GLY A 230 9.09 10.81 7.88
C GLY A 230 8.38 10.64 6.51
N TYR A 231 8.63 9.54 5.81
CA TYR A 231 7.98 9.25 4.53
C TYR A 231 6.62 8.60 4.69
N SER A 232 5.91 8.49 3.56
CA SER A 232 4.56 7.92 3.47
C SER A 232 4.48 6.69 2.59
N ILE A 233 3.50 5.83 2.91
CA ILE A 233 3.00 4.77 2.03
C ILE A 233 1.57 5.14 1.66
N SER A 234 1.28 5.21 0.35
CA SER A 234 -0.04 5.55 -0.17
C SER A 234 -0.63 4.45 -1.04
N GLY A 235 -1.97 4.41 -1.08
CA GLY A 235 -2.69 3.52 -1.98
C GLY A 235 -2.66 2.05 -1.58
N LEU A 236 -2.47 1.72 -0.31
CA LEU A 236 -2.62 0.34 0.15
C LEU A 236 -4.09 -0.08 0.12
N TYR A 237 -4.40 -1.14 -0.58
CA TYR A 237 -5.75 -1.69 -0.69
C TYR A 237 -5.78 -3.12 -0.15
N ALA A 238 -6.33 -3.30 1.03
CA ALA A 238 -6.53 -4.61 1.65
C ALA A 238 -8.03 -4.83 1.90
N ASN A 239 -8.68 -5.50 0.94
CA ASN A 239 -10.08 -5.88 1.02
C ASN A 239 -10.18 -7.40 0.98
N GLY A 240 -10.66 -8.01 2.04
CA GLY A 240 -10.77 -9.47 2.13
C GLY A 240 -11.33 -9.93 3.47
N THR A 241 -11.75 -11.18 3.52
CA THR A 241 -12.35 -11.84 4.70
C THR A 241 -11.34 -12.24 5.78
N GLY A 242 -10.17 -11.58 5.84
CA GLY A 242 -9.15 -11.83 6.84
C GLY A 242 -9.62 -11.43 8.26
N GLU A 243 -9.20 -12.19 9.27
CA GLU A 243 -9.53 -11.84 10.66
C GLU A 243 -8.84 -10.57 11.13
N SER A 244 -7.68 -10.23 10.56
CA SER A 244 -6.82 -9.12 10.99
C SER A 244 -6.22 -8.39 9.80
N LEU A 245 -6.54 -7.12 9.62
CA LEU A 245 -6.14 -6.29 8.48
C LEU A 245 -5.49 -4.98 8.91
N GLY A 246 -4.48 -4.56 8.15
CA GLY A 246 -3.73 -3.33 8.31
C GLY A 246 -2.50 -3.33 7.40
N PHE A 247 -1.56 -2.43 7.64
CA PHE A 247 -0.23 -2.53 7.06
C PHE A 247 0.45 -3.81 7.57
N PHE A 248 0.36 -4.06 8.88
CA PHE A 248 0.65 -5.35 9.50
C PHE A 248 -0.66 -6.05 9.91
N SER A 249 -0.73 -7.36 9.70
CA SER A 249 -1.83 -8.19 10.21
C SER A 249 -1.67 -8.40 11.71
N GLN A 250 -0.55 -9.00 12.11
CA GLN A 250 -0.24 -9.29 13.52
C GLN A 250 1.20 -8.93 13.87
N VAL A 251 1.37 -8.29 15.02
CA VAL A 251 2.69 -7.88 15.55
C VAL A 251 2.89 -8.33 17.00
N TYR A 252 4.16 -8.53 17.37
CA TYR A 252 4.54 -8.89 18.75
C TYR A 252 5.82 -8.17 19.18
N LYS A 253 5.70 -7.22 20.13
CA LYS A 253 6.82 -6.41 20.62
C LYS A 253 7.60 -5.63 19.54
N CYS A 254 6.95 -5.28 18.43
CA CYS A 254 7.54 -4.49 17.37
C CYS A 254 7.67 -3.01 17.72
N THR A 255 8.37 -2.26 16.88
CA THR A 255 8.33 -0.80 16.89
C THR A 255 7.97 -0.32 15.48
N ILE A 256 6.91 0.48 15.35
CA ILE A 256 6.52 1.16 14.12
C ILE A 256 6.57 2.65 14.41
N LYS A 257 7.33 3.40 13.63
CA LYS A 257 7.52 4.83 13.93
C LYS A 257 7.73 5.70 12.70
N ASN A 258 7.47 7.00 12.87
CA ASN A 258 7.74 8.06 11.89
C ASN A 258 7.14 7.75 10.50
N LEU A 259 5.96 7.13 10.44
CA LEU A 259 5.35 6.61 9.22
C LEU A 259 3.98 7.22 8.99
N SER A 260 3.73 7.63 7.73
CA SER A 260 2.40 8.02 7.28
C SER A 260 1.78 6.93 6.38
N ILE A 261 0.53 6.53 6.65
CA ILE A 261 -0.28 5.69 5.76
C ILE A 261 -1.42 6.54 5.23
N VAL A 262 -1.38 6.84 3.94
CA VAL A 262 -2.31 7.79 3.32
C VAL A 262 -3.03 7.20 2.12
N ASP A 263 -4.19 7.76 1.76
CA ASP A 263 -4.97 7.35 0.58
C ASP A 263 -5.12 5.82 0.49
N SER A 264 -5.41 5.15 1.62
CA SER A 264 -5.39 3.70 1.76
C SER A 264 -6.73 3.16 2.28
N TYR A 265 -7.03 1.91 1.97
CA TYR A 265 -8.27 1.25 2.36
C TYR A 265 -8.01 -0.10 3.00
N PHE A 266 -8.55 -0.31 4.18
CA PHE A 266 -8.43 -1.56 4.92
C PHE A 266 -9.80 -2.05 5.38
N GLY A 267 -10.12 -3.28 5.02
CA GLY A 267 -11.24 -3.99 5.60
C GLY A 267 -12.41 -4.27 4.67
N GLU A 268 -13.36 -4.96 5.23
CA GLU A 268 -14.66 -5.34 4.69
C GLU A 268 -15.63 -5.42 5.85
N SER A 269 -16.94 -5.35 5.58
CA SER A 269 -17.99 -5.32 6.61
C SER A 269 -18.03 -6.55 7.54
N SER A 270 -17.30 -7.62 7.22
CA SER A 270 -17.19 -8.86 8.00
C SER A 270 -15.85 -9.01 8.75
N CYS A 271 -14.92 -8.06 8.58
CA CYS A 271 -13.61 -8.12 9.23
C CYS A 271 -13.67 -7.80 10.71
N TYR A 272 -12.84 -8.48 11.51
CA TYR A 272 -12.86 -8.35 12.98
C TYR A 272 -11.82 -7.36 13.52
N TYR A 273 -10.56 -7.46 13.12
CA TYR A 273 -9.46 -6.62 13.66
C TYR A 273 -8.91 -5.76 12.53
N VAL A 274 -9.31 -4.50 12.47
CA VAL A 274 -8.89 -3.61 11.37
C VAL A 274 -8.30 -2.32 11.91
N GLY A 275 -7.06 -2.04 11.53
CA GLY A 275 -6.37 -0.78 11.79
C GLY A 275 -5.49 -0.39 10.63
N SER A 276 -5.16 0.89 10.46
CA SER A 276 -4.31 1.29 9.33
C SER A 276 -2.88 0.74 9.45
N PHE A 277 -2.32 0.70 10.65
CA PHE A 277 -0.98 0.17 10.89
C PHE A 277 -0.99 -1.31 11.28
N VAL A 278 -1.84 -1.69 12.22
CA VAL A 278 -1.86 -3.03 12.79
C VAL A 278 -3.29 -3.51 12.97
N GLY A 279 -3.59 -4.71 12.51
CA GLY A 279 -4.86 -5.35 12.82
C GLY A 279 -4.95 -5.77 14.28
N ASN A 280 -3.96 -6.53 14.77
CA ASN A 280 -3.92 -7.01 16.16
C ASN A 280 -2.47 -7.14 16.64
N GLY A 281 -2.21 -6.92 17.93
CA GLY A 281 -0.92 -7.26 18.54
C GLY A 281 -0.43 -6.34 19.63
N SER A 282 0.89 -6.46 19.90
CA SER A 282 1.59 -5.69 20.91
C SER A 282 2.88 -5.07 20.36
N GLY A 283 3.24 -3.90 20.88
CA GLY A 283 4.46 -3.18 20.46
C GLY A 283 4.34 -1.69 20.72
N ASN A 284 5.23 -0.91 20.11
CA ASN A 284 5.25 0.54 20.18
C ASN A 284 4.88 1.12 18.80
N ILE A 285 3.94 2.06 18.78
CA ILE A 285 3.56 2.83 17.60
C ILE A 285 3.70 4.29 17.97
N GLU A 286 4.63 5.00 17.33
CA GLU A 286 4.97 6.36 17.71
C GLU A 286 5.17 7.27 16.50
N ASN A 287 4.74 8.53 16.61
CA ASN A 287 4.86 9.52 15.55
C ASN A 287 4.30 8.96 14.23
N CYS A 288 3.04 8.53 14.21
CA CYS A 288 2.42 7.92 13.03
C CYS A 288 1.15 8.68 12.62
N TYR A 289 0.98 8.83 11.31
CA TYR A 289 -0.18 9.47 10.69
C TYR A 289 -0.96 8.52 9.80
N SER A 290 -2.29 8.59 9.87
CA SER A 290 -3.12 7.92 8.86
C SER A 290 -4.37 8.71 8.51
N ASN A 291 -4.72 8.72 7.21
CA ASN A 291 -6.03 9.13 6.71
C ASN A 291 -6.74 7.99 5.96
N ALA A 292 -6.32 6.75 6.19
CA ALA A 292 -6.92 5.59 5.55
C ALA A 292 -8.40 5.43 5.88
N THR A 293 -9.17 4.81 4.99
CA THR A 293 -10.53 4.34 5.28
C THR A 293 -10.48 2.95 5.92
N ILE A 294 -11.14 2.81 7.06
CA ILE A 294 -11.25 1.57 7.84
C ILE A 294 -12.70 1.07 7.79
N VAL A 295 -12.89 -0.19 7.40
CA VAL A 295 -14.21 -0.85 7.38
C VAL A 295 -14.14 -2.18 8.11
N GLY A 296 -15.06 -2.42 9.05
CA GLY A 296 -15.08 -3.70 9.77
C GLY A 296 -16.30 -3.92 10.61
N GLU A 297 -16.38 -5.06 11.28
CA GLU A 297 -17.51 -5.41 12.15
C GLU A 297 -17.21 -5.12 13.61
N TYR A 298 -16.04 -5.60 14.13
CA TYR A 298 -15.64 -5.45 15.53
C TYR A 298 -14.17 -5.08 15.61
N TYR A 299 -13.75 -4.51 16.74
CA TYR A 299 -12.36 -4.23 17.07
C TYR A 299 -11.62 -3.45 15.99
N CYS A 300 -12.23 -2.37 15.51
CA CYS A 300 -11.65 -1.48 14.53
C CYS A 300 -11.11 -0.22 15.20
N GLY A 301 -9.97 0.27 14.70
CA GLY A 301 -9.39 1.52 15.12
C GLY A 301 -8.66 2.21 13.97
N GLY A 302 -8.54 3.52 14.03
CA GLY A 302 -7.87 4.28 12.97
C GLY A 302 -6.40 3.93 12.83
N ILE A 303 -5.74 3.58 13.95
CA ILE A 303 -4.32 3.19 14.00
C ILE A 303 -4.18 1.68 14.20
N VAL A 304 -4.85 1.11 15.22
CA VAL A 304 -4.77 -0.33 15.55
C VAL A 304 -6.17 -0.89 15.74
N GLY A 305 -6.44 -2.07 15.21
CA GLY A 305 -7.68 -2.79 15.42
C GLY A 305 -7.87 -3.15 16.89
N GLU A 306 -7.31 -4.24 17.37
CA GLU A 306 -7.27 -4.60 18.80
C GLU A 306 -5.84 -4.46 19.34
N THR A 307 -5.68 -3.85 20.53
CA THR A 307 -4.34 -3.45 20.95
C THR A 307 -3.92 -3.87 22.36
N TYR A 308 -2.68 -4.35 22.43
CA TYR A 308 -1.81 -4.36 23.60
C TYR A 308 -0.60 -3.42 23.37
N CYS A 309 -0.72 -2.47 22.42
CA CYS A 309 0.35 -1.57 22.04
C CYS A 309 0.45 -0.34 22.96
N THR A 310 1.64 0.24 23.02
CA THR A 310 1.84 1.64 23.42
C THR A 310 1.75 2.49 22.15
N ILE A 311 0.76 3.38 22.10
CA ILE A 311 0.52 4.29 20.97
C ILE A 311 0.77 5.72 21.45
N SER A 312 1.70 6.44 20.85
CA SER A 312 2.06 7.79 21.27
C SER A 312 2.29 8.74 20.09
N ASN A 313 1.91 10.00 20.29
CA ASN A 313 2.11 11.07 19.31
C ASN A 313 1.57 10.71 17.92
N CYS A 314 0.38 10.12 17.84
CA CYS A 314 -0.22 9.67 16.59
C CYS A 314 -1.46 10.48 16.23
N LEU A 315 -1.69 10.66 14.92
CA LEU A 315 -2.85 11.35 14.37
C LEU A 315 -3.62 10.44 13.39
N TYR A 316 -4.93 10.32 13.62
CA TYR A 316 -5.84 9.71 12.66
C TYR A 316 -6.81 10.72 12.07
N ASN A 317 -6.82 10.85 10.75
CA ASN A 317 -7.63 11.81 9.99
C ASN A 317 -8.39 11.14 8.83
N GLY A 318 -8.75 9.85 8.98
CA GLY A 318 -9.47 9.05 7.98
C GLY A 318 -10.95 8.89 8.28
N LYS A 319 -11.54 7.84 7.70
CA LYS A 319 -12.94 7.43 7.91
C LYS A 319 -13.00 6.03 8.50
N ILE A 320 -13.85 5.83 9.51
CA ILE A 320 -14.11 4.51 10.10
C ILE A 320 -15.59 4.19 9.96
N THR A 321 -15.88 3.03 9.38
CA THR A 321 -17.21 2.42 9.34
C THR A 321 -17.13 1.07 10.03
N ALA A 322 -17.52 1.02 11.30
CA ALA A 322 -17.42 -0.19 12.10
C ALA A 322 -18.60 -0.32 13.07
N LYS A 323 -18.80 -1.55 13.55
CA LYS A 323 -19.76 -1.91 14.60
C LYS A 323 -19.00 -2.34 15.87
N GLY A 324 -19.72 -2.79 16.88
CA GLY A 324 -19.17 -3.42 18.08
C GLY A 324 -18.17 -2.56 18.84
N SER A 325 -17.17 -3.21 19.41
CA SER A 325 -16.14 -2.58 20.27
C SER A 325 -15.06 -1.90 19.42
N SER A 326 -15.39 -0.80 18.74
CA SER A 326 -14.50 -0.05 17.84
C SER A 326 -14.26 1.36 18.35
N ASN A 327 -13.13 2.00 17.95
CA ASN A 327 -12.67 3.25 18.56
C ASN A 327 -11.90 4.10 17.54
N ALA A 328 -11.81 5.42 17.71
CA ALA A 328 -11.17 6.31 16.73
C ALA A 328 -9.67 6.07 16.54
N ILE A 329 -8.95 5.64 17.60
CA ILE A 329 -7.50 5.35 17.53
C ILE A 329 -7.26 3.84 17.56
N ALA A 330 -7.74 3.15 18.58
CA ALA A 330 -7.57 1.72 18.73
C ALA A 330 -8.70 1.15 19.55
N SER A 331 -9.24 -0.01 19.17
CA SER A 331 -10.08 -0.78 20.05
C SER A 331 -9.21 -1.33 21.20
N ASP A 332 -9.65 -1.15 22.41
CA ASP A 332 -8.98 -1.65 23.61
C ASP A 332 -10.04 -2.10 24.61
N THR A 333 -10.57 -3.27 24.38
CA THR A 333 -11.64 -3.86 25.19
C THR A 333 -11.24 -4.11 26.63
N TYR A 334 -9.96 -4.32 26.87
CA TYR A 334 -9.43 -4.72 28.19
C TYR A 334 -8.52 -3.68 28.84
N ASN A 335 -8.28 -2.52 28.21
CA ASN A 335 -7.36 -1.46 28.68
C ASN A 335 -5.91 -1.94 28.92
N TYR A 336 -5.41 -2.87 28.12
CA TYR A 336 -4.04 -3.36 28.21
C TYR A 336 -3.04 -2.48 27.45
N GLY A 337 -3.48 -1.76 26.43
CA GLY A 337 -2.67 -0.81 25.69
C GLY A 337 -2.55 0.55 26.39
N THR A 338 -1.57 1.35 26.00
CA THR A 338 -1.40 2.74 26.44
C THR A 338 -1.55 3.68 25.24
N ILE A 339 -2.41 4.71 25.36
CA ILE A 339 -2.61 5.73 24.32
C ILE A 339 -2.27 7.08 24.95
N THR A 340 -1.26 7.77 24.42
CA THR A 340 -0.76 9.04 24.97
C THR A 340 -0.53 10.05 23.85
N ASN A 341 -0.97 11.30 24.03
CA ASN A 341 -0.78 12.40 23.08
C ASN A 341 -1.22 12.01 21.65
N CYS A 342 -2.39 11.35 21.53
CA CYS A 342 -2.96 10.92 20.25
C CYS A 342 -4.20 11.75 19.93
N TYR A 343 -4.37 12.05 18.66
CA TYR A 343 -5.45 12.91 18.14
C TYR A 343 -6.20 12.22 17.02
N TYR A 344 -7.47 12.54 16.88
CA TYR A 344 -8.30 12.06 15.77
C TYR A 344 -9.27 13.15 15.29
N ASN A 345 -9.53 13.19 13.98
CA ASN A 345 -10.53 14.10 13.42
C ASN A 345 -11.93 13.74 13.95
N GLU A 346 -12.67 14.72 14.44
CA GLU A 346 -14.04 14.53 14.97
C GLU A 346 -15.00 13.91 13.96
N ASN A 347 -14.73 14.08 12.66
CA ASN A 347 -15.52 13.56 11.55
C ASN A 347 -15.11 12.14 11.09
N CYS A 348 -14.24 11.45 11.85
CA CYS A 348 -13.75 10.11 11.44
C CYS A 348 -14.82 9.00 11.55
N GLY A 349 -15.94 9.24 12.20
CA GLY A 349 -17.07 8.30 12.35
C GLY A 349 -17.14 7.60 13.71
N LEU A 350 -16.07 7.63 14.51
CA LEU A 350 -16.03 7.07 15.87
C LEU A 350 -15.40 8.07 16.86
N SER A 351 -15.52 7.78 18.14
CA SER A 351 -14.89 8.55 19.23
C SER A 351 -13.89 7.71 20.01
N SER A 352 -13.05 8.37 20.80
CA SER A 352 -12.15 7.74 21.75
C SER A 352 -12.17 8.47 23.09
N SER A 353 -12.25 7.72 24.19
CA SER A 353 -12.10 8.28 25.54
C SER A 353 -10.65 8.47 25.96
N ARG A 354 -9.69 7.96 25.19
CA ARG A 354 -8.25 7.93 25.50
C ARG A 354 -7.39 8.78 24.57
N ALA A 355 -8.01 9.45 23.57
CA ALA A 355 -7.38 10.35 22.63
C ALA A 355 -8.23 11.61 22.49
N THR A 356 -7.63 12.67 21.94
CA THR A 356 -8.28 13.98 21.80
C THR A 356 -8.91 14.12 20.42
N SER A 357 -10.20 14.48 20.40
CA SER A 357 -10.91 14.87 19.19
C SER A 357 -10.46 16.26 18.73
N VAL A 358 -10.24 16.45 17.43
CA VAL A 358 -9.84 17.73 16.84
C VAL A 358 -10.68 18.04 15.60
N THR A 359 -10.88 19.33 15.37
CA THR A 359 -11.60 19.86 14.20
C THR A 359 -10.66 20.07 13.02
N ASP A 360 -11.23 20.26 11.81
CA ASP A 360 -10.47 20.63 10.61
C ASP A 360 -9.75 21.99 10.78
N ASP A 361 -10.35 22.94 11.51
CA ASP A 361 -9.73 24.22 11.84
C ASP A 361 -8.49 24.05 12.73
N GLN A 362 -8.56 23.18 13.73
CA GLN A 362 -7.40 22.87 14.58
C GLN A 362 -6.30 22.15 13.80
N LEU A 363 -6.66 21.23 12.90
CA LEU A 363 -5.71 20.56 12.01
C LEU A 363 -4.98 21.57 11.10
N SER A 364 -5.71 22.50 10.50
CA SER A 364 -5.14 23.47 9.55
C SER A 364 -4.44 24.67 10.20
N SER A 365 -4.62 24.89 11.51
CA SER A 365 -4.05 26.04 12.24
C SER A 365 -2.61 25.86 12.71
N GLY A 366 -2.06 24.63 12.67
CA GLY A 366 -0.78 24.28 13.28
C GLY A 366 -0.89 23.79 14.74
N GLU A 367 -2.06 23.93 15.35
CA GLU A 367 -2.26 23.53 16.75
C GLU A 367 -1.89 22.06 16.98
N VAL A 368 -2.38 21.18 16.13
CA VAL A 368 -2.17 19.73 16.28
C VAL A 368 -0.71 19.35 16.05
N ALA A 369 -0.03 19.96 15.07
CA ALA A 369 1.41 19.75 14.86
C ALA A 369 2.23 20.14 16.10
N TYR A 370 1.93 21.30 16.68
CA TYR A 370 2.58 21.74 17.92
C TYR A 370 2.33 20.78 19.09
N LEU A 371 1.09 20.35 19.29
CA LEU A 371 0.72 19.46 20.39
C LEU A 371 1.32 18.05 20.24
N LEU A 372 1.42 17.53 19.02
CA LEU A 372 2.03 16.22 18.73
C LEU A 372 3.53 16.18 19.06
N ASN A 373 4.24 17.30 19.02
CA ASN A 373 5.63 17.41 19.44
C ASN A 373 5.78 17.51 20.98
N SER A 374 4.68 17.39 21.74
CA SER A 374 4.67 17.29 23.20
C SER A 374 5.43 18.43 23.90
N ASP A 375 6.56 18.15 24.53
CA ASP A 375 7.39 19.13 25.24
C ASP A 375 8.37 19.91 24.33
N GLN A 376 8.27 19.74 23.03
CA GLN A 376 9.12 20.35 22.00
C GLN A 376 10.62 19.99 22.12
N SER A 377 10.97 18.96 22.86
CA SER A 377 12.36 18.50 22.99
C SER A 377 12.86 17.78 21.73
N ALA A 378 11.94 17.15 20.98
CA ALA A 378 12.19 16.56 19.67
C ALA A 378 11.06 16.95 18.73
N ILE A 379 11.40 17.45 17.56
CA ILE A 379 10.43 17.81 16.51
C ILE A 379 10.33 16.67 15.51
N ASN A 380 9.16 16.05 15.48
CA ASN A 380 8.81 14.99 14.53
C ASN A 380 7.64 15.41 13.63
N TRP A 381 6.87 16.42 14.04
CA TRP A 381 5.69 16.90 13.34
C TRP A 381 5.89 18.32 12.89
N TYR A 382 5.62 18.54 11.62
CA TYR A 382 5.80 19.80 10.91
C TYR A 382 4.49 20.21 10.25
N GLN A 383 4.38 21.49 9.91
CA GLN A 383 3.25 22.01 9.13
C GLN A 383 3.57 23.41 8.63
N ASN A 384 3.32 23.68 7.36
CA ASN A 384 3.37 25.05 6.83
C ASN A 384 2.08 25.78 7.19
N VAL A 385 2.15 26.70 8.11
CA VAL A 385 1.01 27.51 8.61
C VAL A 385 0.97 28.87 7.92
N ASP A 386 2.08 29.58 7.96
CA ASP A 386 2.25 30.95 7.44
C ASP A 386 3.56 31.14 6.65
N ARG A 387 4.31 30.07 6.42
CA ARG A 387 5.46 29.98 5.49
C ARG A 387 5.25 28.85 4.50
N GLY A 388 5.68 29.06 3.25
CA GLY A 388 5.50 28.08 2.17
C GLY A 388 4.05 27.93 1.71
N GLU A 389 3.75 26.83 1.03
CA GLU A 389 2.40 26.45 0.67
C GLU A 389 1.69 25.90 1.92
N LYS A 390 0.53 26.46 2.25
CA LYS A 390 -0.17 26.15 3.49
C LYS A 390 -0.69 24.71 3.50
N ASP A 391 -0.37 24.00 4.57
CA ASP A 391 -0.87 22.66 4.81
C ASP A 391 -2.24 22.66 5.52
N ASN A 392 -3.08 21.69 5.17
CA ASN A 392 -4.35 21.49 5.86
C ASN A 392 -4.24 20.58 7.09
N VAL A 393 -3.14 19.79 7.20
CA VAL A 393 -2.90 18.82 8.26
C VAL A 393 -1.41 18.74 8.59
N PRO A 394 -1.05 18.32 9.82
CA PRO A 394 0.33 18.01 10.18
C PRO A 394 0.97 16.92 9.33
N THR A 395 2.28 16.99 9.14
CA THR A 395 3.09 16.02 8.41
C THR A 395 4.33 15.61 9.22
N LEU A 396 4.88 14.44 8.90
CA LEU A 396 6.17 13.97 9.42
C LEU A 396 7.34 14.40 8.52
N ASN A 397 7.06 15.00 7.37
CA ASN A 397 8.08 15.46 6.42
C ASN A 397 8.80 16.70 6.95
N SER A 398 10.09 16.58 7.26
CA SER A 398 10.94 17.64 7.80
C SER A 398 11.31 18.74 6.79
N GLU A 399 10.87 18.64 5.53
CA GLU A 399 10.97 19.73 4.55
C GLU A 399 9.95 20.84 4.84
N HIS A 400 8.89 20.54 5.62
CA HIS A 400 7.94 21.52 6.12
C HIS A 400 8.48 22.22 7.38
N TYR A 401 7.87 23.33 7.75
CA TYR A 401 8.36 24.13 8.86
C TYR A 401 7.88 23.62 10.23
N THR A 402 8.73 23.80 11.22
CA THR A 402 8.35 23.65 12.64
C THR A 402 7.27 24.64 13.01
N VAL A 403 6.30 24.22 13.81
CA VAL A 403 5.24 25.09 14.33
C VAL A 403 5.58 25.51 15.75
N TYR A 404 5.50 26.82 15.98
CA TYR A 404 5.69 27.45 17.28
C TYR A 404 4.36 28.03 17.79
N LYS A 405 4.21 28.16 19.10
CA LYS A 405 3.07 28.83 19.73
C LYS A 405 3.46 30.22 20.21
N ASN A 406 2.64 31.20 19.88
CA ASN A 406 2.76 32.58 20.38
C ASN A 406 1.43 33.07 21.00
N ASN A 407 1.36 34.36 21.35
CA ASN A 407 0.15 34.96 21.95
C ASN A 407 -1.05 35.03 20.98
N ASN A 408 -0.81 34.93 19.66
CA ASN A 408 -1.81 35.07 18.62
C ASN A 408 -2.24 33.74 18.02
N GLY A 409 -1.62 32.61 18.46
CA GLY A 409 -1.91 31.27 17.94
C GLY A 409 -0.65 30.50 17.56
N TYR A 410 -0.69 29.84 16.41
CA TYR A 410 0.38 28.96 15.91
C TYR A 410 0.99 29.57 14.65
N THR A 411 2.31 29.44 14.48
CA THR A 411 3.08 30.10 13.42
C THR A 411 4.35 29.32 13.11
N ASN A 412 4.92 29.47 11.92
CA ASN A 412 6.25 28.97 11.59
C ASN A 412 7.36 30.00 11.92
N ILE A 413 7.01 31.14 12.47
CA ILE A 413 7.94 32.22 12.80
C ILE A 413 8.37 32.09 14.26
N LEU A 414 9.63 31.76 14.49
CA LEU A 414 10.26 31.82 15.81
C LEU A 414 10.95 33.19 15.96
N LEU A 415 10.24 34.16 16.54
CA LEU A 415 10.79 35.49 16.73
C LEU A 415 12.08 35.43 17.54
N GLY A 416 13.13 36.06 17.02
CA GLY A 416 14.46 36.05 17.61
C GLY A 416 15.43 35.05 17.00
N ASP A 417 14.96 33.98 16.36
CA ASP A 417 15.79 33.02 15.64
C ASP A 417 16.08 33.55 14.23
N VAL A 418 17.11 34.36 14.09
CA VAL A 418 17.45 34.99 12.82
C VAL A 418 18.36 34.17 11.93
N ASN A 419 18.88 33.04 12.44
CA ASN A 419 19.71 32.11 11.68
C ASN A 419 18.92 30.84 11.25
N ASP A 420 17.64 30.72 11.66
CA ASP A 420 16.76 29.58 11.44
C ASP A 420 17.41 28.25 11.91
N ASP A 421 18.05 28.25 13.10
CA ASP A 421 18.60 27.02 13.68
C ASP A 421 17.65 26.37 14.72
N GLY A 422 16.45 26.94 14.86
CA GLY A 422 15.39 26.46 15.76
C GLY A 422 15.58 26.90 17.22
N LYS A 423 16.48 27.83 17.50
CA LYS A 423 16.75 28.34 18.85
C LYS A 423 16.87 29.86 18.82
N VAL A 424 16.47 30.47 19.90
CA VAL A 424 16.77 31.88 20.15
C VAL A 424 17.91 31.94 21.14
N ASP A 425 19.10 32.32 20.69
CA ASP A 425 20.29 32.33 21.54
C ASP A 425 21.17 33.60 21.31
N ARG A 426 22.37 33.62 21.93
CA ARG A 426 23.30 34.75 21.78
C ARG A 426 23.82 34.94 20.36
N LYS A 427 23.82 33.89 19.53
CA LYS A 427 24.27 34.02 18.14
C LYS A 427 23.30 34.88 17.35
N ASP A 428 21.99 34.72 17.59
CA ASP A 428 20.96 35.55 16.96
C ASP A 428 21.10 37.01 17.33
N ALA A 429 21.28 37.32 18.61
CA ALA A 429 21.54 38.66 19.10
C ALA A 429 22.77 39.28 18.41
N VAL A 430 23.84 38.52 18.21
CA VAL A 430 25.04 38.94 17.47
C VAL A 430 24.74 39.16 15.99
N LEU A 431 23.94 38.32 15.36
CA LEU A 431 23.56 38.48 13.95
C LEU A 431 22.68 39.71 13.73
N ILE A 432 21.73 40.00 14.63
CA ILE A 432 20.97 41.24 14.59
C ILE A 432 21.90 42.44 14.72
N LEU A 433 22.88 42.44 15.64
CA LEU A 433 23.87 43.51 15.76
C LEU A 433 24.69 43.71 14.49
N LYS A 434 25.13 42.64 13.86
CA LYS A 434 25.84 42.71 12.55
C LYS A 434 24.97 43.30 11.47
N ASN A 435 23.71 42.85 11.38
CA ASN A 435 22.75 43.37 10.39
C ASN A 435 22.52 44.87 10.54
N ILE A 436 22.20 45.37 11.74
CA ILE A 436 21.98 46.79 11.99
C ILE A 436 23.24 47.64 11.81
N SER A 437 24.43 47.00 11.88
CA SER A 437 25.73 47.63 11.59
C SER A 437 26.07 47.64 10.09
N GLY A 438 25.18 47.13 9.22
CA GLY A 438 25.40 47.08 7.78
C GLY A 438 26.34 45.97 7.30
N ILE A 439 26.63 44.95 8.12
CA ILE A 439 27.44 43.82 7.74
C ILE A 439 26.55 42.81 6.98
N SER A 440 26.97 42.46 5.74
CA SER A 440 26.28 41.44 4.95
C SER A 440 26.38 40.06 5.63
N LEU A 441 25.27 39.33 5.68
CA LEU A 441 25.14 38.03 6.27
C LEU A 441 24.65 37.00 5.22
N ASP A 442 25.26 35.84 5.17
CA ASP A 442 24.89 34.76 4.24
C ASP A 442 23.49 34.18 4.57
N LYS A 443 23.13 34.16 5.84
CA LYS A 443 21.83 33.70 6.33
C LYS A 443 21.35 34.64 7.42
N PHE A 444 20.19 35.27 7.19
CA PHE A 444 19.55 36.17 8.16
C PHE A 444 18.05 36.31 7.84
N SER A 445 17.22 35.86 8.75
CA SER A 445 15.77 36.00 8.66
C SER A 445 15.34 37.39 9.17
N THR A 446 14.92 38.26 8.28
CA THR A 446 14.37 39.58 8.64
C THR A 446 13.01 39.45 9.32
N GLU A 447 12.22 38.41 8.98
CA GLU A 447 10.91 38.14 9.59
C GLU A 447 11.02 37.82 11.07
N ASN A 448 12.11 37.13 11.49
CA ASN A 448 12.35 36.74 12.86
C ASN A 448 13.07 37.84 13.68
N ALA A 449 13.60 38.87 13.05
CA ALA A 449 14.52 39.79 13.69
C ALA A 449 13.87 40.90 14.54
N ASP A 450 12.61 41.25 14.28
CA ASP A 450 11.81 42.15 15.12
C ASP A 450 11.25 41.39 16.31
N TYR A 451 12.12 41.03 17.28
CA TYR A 451 11.79 40.25 18.46
C TYR A 451 10.78 40.92 19.38
N LYS A 452 10.75 42.28 19.39
CA LYS A 452 9.78 43.06 20.17
C LYS A 452 8.43 43.23 19.47
N GLY A 453 8.36 43.01 18.16
CA GLY A 453 7.16 43.24 17.38
C GLY A 453 6.78 44.74 17.27
N ASP A 454 7.77 45.63 17.29
CA ASP A 454 7.53 47.09 17.21
C ASP A 454 7.68 47.65 15.76
N GLY A 455 7.92 46.79 14.78
CA GLY A 455 8.05 47.10 13.36
C GLY A 455 9.43 47.56 12.94
N ALA A 456 10.44 47.49 13.82
CA ALA A 456 11.79 47.99 13.54
C ALA A 456 12.86 47.04 14.07
N ILE A 457 13.74 46.54 13.19
CA ILE A 457 14.91 45.76 13.58
C ILE A 457 16.01 46.69 14.08
N ASN A 458 16.27 46.67 15.40
CA ASN A 458 17.22 47.59 16.04
C ASN A 458 17.85 47.00 17.31
N SER A 459 18.64 47.79 18.05
CA SER A 459 19.31 47.31 19.27
C SER A 459 18.35 46.91 20.42
N LEU A 460 17.08 47.33 20.36
CA LEU A 460 16.12 46.98 21.39
C LEU A 460 15.71 45.49 21.27
N ASP A 461 15.73 44.93 20.06
CA ASP A 461 15.49 43.50 19.82
C ASP A 461 16.61 42.65 20.41
N VAL A 462 17.85 43.08 20.19
CA VAL A 462 19.04 42.49 20.80
C VAL A 462 18.94 42.48 22.31
N ILE A 463 18.57 43.64 22.91
CA ILE A 463 18.42 43.75 24.39
C ILE A 463 17.28 42.85 24.87
N ALA A 464 16.20 42.76 24.12
CA ALA A 464 15.07 41.91 24.50
C ALA A 464 15.44 40.41 24.47
N ILE A 465 16.13 39.97 23.42
CA ILE A 465 16.65 38.59 23.34
C ILE A 465 17.60 38.32 24.54
N MET A 466 18.59 39.19 24.74
CA MET A 466 19.59 39.00 25.81
C MET A 466 19.02 39.02 27.24
N LYS A 467 17.84 39.61 27.44
CA LYS A 467 17.15 39.63 28.74
C LYS A 467 16.35 38.32 28.98
N ASN A 468 16.02 37.60 27.91
CA ASN A 468 15.20 36.38 27.99
C ASN A 468 16.06 35.10 27.92
N LEU A 469 17.39 35.24 27.72
CA LEU A 469 18.37 34.15 27.81
C LEU A 469 18.88 34.01 29.25
#